data_c50e384ad655f69bb13b78fcc4407c17
#
_entry.id   c50e384ad655f69bb13b78fcc4407c17
#
_cell.length_a   1.000
_cell.length_b   1.000
_cell.length_c   1.000
_cell.angle_alpha   90.00
_cell.angle_beta   90.00
_cell.angle_gamma   90.00
#
_symmetry.space_group_name_H-M   'P 1'
#
loop_
_entity.id
_entity.type
_entity.pdbx_description
1 polymer ?
#
loop_
_entity_poly.entity_id
_entity_poly.type
_entity_poly.pdbx_seq_one_letter_code
_entity_poly.pdbx_strand_id
1 'polypeptide(L)'
;TSLKPNAAPPIAAAACGCFTMLYATMRSELKLQLEMFMRIVLIPLCAAGKNKASTAANGASSNSSDGFNSETQRIALETVVDLCRQPHFVTDCYMHFDCDLSKACVFEELVSTLSASAFPANGAKLSGANVLSVEGLLAIVRTVSRSTTAESSSASSPLGGDSSMLLGESSGMKAAPSTATNGFADDGSMQNDEEEEGDSPAALRDELRGLDPWEYVKASAAPSGIARARGLRKSRALKRRLVVAAEHFNRSPKKGIPYMQEYGLLPENLSAKAVAKFLKLAPGLDKEVVGEYLGDPKDFQVEVLKEYADLFNFENVTLDKALRTFLDGFKLPGEAQKISRILEVYAVRYYGANPNSCADADSAYVLSYSIIMLNTDAHNKQVKKKMTLEQFIRNNRGTNGGKDWPKETLVAIFDSIVTDEIRLTDDAAPKLSNSAWHDVMRACEVGEGKFDAPPDEFESRQYDADVFSLVWAPTAAAVAVIFERATDEDVLESSVEAFVAVARIASNHRMTDVVDHLVATMCAFVTKGAQSAVEINLLRPGVALGEDIKTRSAAKAAFAVANAHGDDLRRGWC
;
A
#
# COMPACT_ATOMS: atom_id res chain seq x y z
N THR A 1 5.47 -13.93 17.65
CA THR A 1 6.54 -14.91 17.44
C THR A 1 6.10 -16.16 16.64
N SER A 2 4.80 -16.39 16.48
CA SER A 2 4.25 -17.61 15.86
C SER A 2 3.90 -17.49 14.37
N LEU A 3 3.95 -16.29 13.77
CA LEU A 3 3.60 -16.06 12.38
C LEU A 3 4.85 -15.79 11.51
N LYS A 4 5.85 -16.65 11.61
CA LYS A 4 6.92 -16.68 10.60
C LYS A 4 6.36 -17.22 9.29
N PRO A 5 6.97 -16.92 8.12
CA PRO A 5 6.60 -17.50 6.82
C PRO A 5 6.54 -19.04 6.80
N ASN A 6 7.09 -19.69 7.82
CA ASN A 6 7.08 -21.13 8.02
C ASN A 6 6.14 -21.56 9.19
N ALA A 7 5.16 -20.75 9.57
CA ALA A 7 4.17 -21.17 10.57
C ALA A 7 3.33 -22.32 10.05
N ALA A 8 3.01 -23.28 10.93
CA ALA A 8 2.13 -24.40 10.57
C ALA A 8 0.75 -23.86 10.12
N PRO A 9 0.16 -24.38 9.03
CA PRO A 9 -1.10 -23.89 8.49
C PRO A 9 -2.22 -23.72 9.54
N PRO A 10 -2.41 -24.61 10.53
CA PRO A 10 -3.42 -24.41 11.57
C PRO A 10 -3.14 -23.18 12.46
N ILE A 11 -1.86 -22.86 12.71
CA ILE A 11 -1.48 -21.68 13.50
C ILE A 11 -1.73 -20.42 12.68
N ALA A 12 -1.40 -20.44 11.39
CA ALA A 12 -1.68 -19.33 10.48
C ALA A 12 -3.19 -19.07 10.36
N ALA A 13 -4.00 -20.12 10.19
CA ALA A 13 -5.45 -20.04 10.14
C ALA A 13 -6.05 -19.44 11.43
N ALA A 14 -5.63 -19.95 12.59
CA ALA A 14 -6.09 -19.44 13.87
C ALA A 14 -5.72 -17.96 14.07
N ALA A 15 -4.51 -17.56 13.73
CA ALA A 15 -4.07 -16.18 13.88
C ALA A 15 -4.79 -15.22 12.90
N CYS A 16 -4.99 -15.64 11.66
CA CYS A 16 -5.76 -14.90 10.66
C CYS A 16 -7.22 -14.75 11.08
N GLY A 17 -7.87 -15.82 11.52
CA GLY A 17 -9.25 -15.80 12.01
C GLY A 17 -9.42 -14.93 13.26
N CYS A 18 -8.49 -15.00 14.22
CA CYS A 18 -8.49 -14.10 15.38
C CYS A 18 -8.37 -12.63 14.96
N PHE A 19 -7.50 -12.32 14.01
CA PHE A 19 -7.32 -10.94 13.55
C PHE A 19 -8.57 -10.41 12.84
N THR A 20 -9.18 -11.20 11.96
CA THR A 20 -10.43 -10.84 11.27
C THR A 20 -11.56 -10.57 12.27
N MET A 21 -11.69 -11.39 13.31
CA MET A 21 -12.67 -11.19 14.39
C MET A 21 -12.37 -9.94 15.20
N LEU A 22 -11.11 -9.69 15.54
CA LEU A 22 -10.71 -8.46 16.25
C LEU A 22 -11.01 -7.22 15.43
N TYR A 23 -10.70 -7.24 14.12
CA TYR A 23 -11.00 -6.13 13.23
C TYR A 23 -12.51 -5.86 13.14
N ALA A 24 -13.33 -6.90 13.02
CA ALA A 24 -14.79 -6.77 12.97
C ALA A 24 -15.37 -6.19 14.26
N THR A 25 -14.77 -6.43 15.44
CA THR A 25 -15.31 -6.04 16.75
C THR A 25 -14.66 -4.80 17.35
N MET A 26 -13.38 -4.56 17.09
CA MET A 26 -12.57 -3.52 17.75
C MET A 26 -11.83 -2.64 16.74
N ARG A 27 -12.40 -2.43 15.54
CA ARG A 27 -11.80 -1.69 14.44
C ARG A 27 -11.10 -0.40 14.89
N SER A 28 -11.79 0.42 15.68
CA SER A 28 -11.29 1.74 16.10
C SER A 28 -9.89 1.72 16.74
N GLU A 29 -9.53 0.66 17.42
CA GLU A 29 -8.29 0.56 18.20
C GLU A 29 -7.14 -0.16 17.45
N LEU A 30 -7.36 -0.59 16.21
CA LEU A 30 -6.47 -1.53 15.52
C LEU A 30 -5.67 -0.93 14.34
N LYS A 31 -5.60 0.41 14.21
CA LYS A 31 -4.92 1.05 13.07
C LYS A 31 -3.47 0.60 12.90
N LEU A 32 -2.66 0.68 13.94
CA LEU A 32 -1.25 0.28 13.87
C LEU A 32 -1.07 -1.22 13.74
N GLN A 33 -1.91 -2.00 14.43
CA GLN A 33 -1.88 -3.46 14.38
C GLN A 33 -2.29 -3.95 12.97
N LEU A 34 -3.24 -3.28 12.31
CA LEU A 34 -3.63 -3.60 10.94
C LEU A 34 -2.47 -3.35 9.97
N GLU A 35 -1.81 -2.19 10.03
CA GLU A 35 -0.63 -1.90 9.20
C GLU A 35 0.43 -3.00 9.35
N MET A 36 0.76 -3.35 10.59
CA MET A 36 1.76 -4.37 10.88
C MET A 36 1.33 -5.76 10.41
N PHE A 37 0.08 -6.15 10.66
CA PHE A 37 -0.43 -7.45 10.25
C PHE A 37 -0.44 -7.59 8.73
N MET A 38 -0.87 -6.56 8.01
CA MET A 38 -0.87 -6.55 6.54
C MET A 38 0.54 -6.69 5.99
N ARG A 39 1.47 -5.84 6.42
CA ARG A 39 2.82 -5.77 5.84
C ARG A 39 3.76 -6.89 6.28
N ILE A 40 3.65 -7.36 7.53
CA ILE A 40 4.59 -8.34 8.08
C ILE A 40 4.07 -9.78 7.89
N VAL A 41 2.76 -9.97 7.84
CA VAL A 41 2.17 -11.31 7.82
C VAL A 41 1.44 -11.56 6.51
N LEU A 42 0.38 -10.80 6.23
CA LEU A 42 -0.60 -11.19 5.24
C LEU A 42 -0.08 -11.02 3.80
N ILE A 43 0.44 -9.84 3.46
CA ILE A 43 0.98 -9.56 2.12
C ILE A 43 2.15 -10.48 1.76
N PRO A 44 3.17 -10.70 2.65
CA PRO A 44 4.23 -11.66 2.38
C PRO A 44 3.77 -13.11 2.21
N LEU A 45 2.75 -13.54 2.96
CA LEU A 45 2.18 -14.89 2.82
C LEU A 45 1.43 -15.04 1.49
N CYS A 46 0.69 -14.02 1.05
CA CYS A 46 0.05 -14.02 -0.26
C CYS A 46 1.07 -14.10 -1.41
N ALA A 47 2.25 -13.48 -1.26
CA ALA A 47 3.32 -13.47 -2.26
C ALA A 47 4.20 -14.74 -2.26
N ALA A 48 4.13 -15.59 -1.24
CA ALA A 48 5.08 -16.68 -0.99
C ALA A 48 5.20 -17.74 -2.11
N GLY A 49 4.19 -17.85 -2.99
CA GLY A 49 4.21 -18.78 -4.14
C GLY A 49 5.20 -18.41 -5.26
N LYS A 50 5.70 -17.18 -5.31
CA LYS A 50 6.53 -16.67 -6.43
C LYS A 50 8.04 -16.71 -6.21
N ASN A 51 8.51 -16.73 -4.97
CA ASN A 51 9.94 -16.62 -4.67
C ASN A 51 10.78 -17.85 -5.08
N LYS A 52 10.16 -18.92 -5.59
CA LYS A 52 10.87 -20.13 -6.04
C LYS A 52 11.22 -20.18 -7.53
N ALA A 53 10.62 -19.34 -8.37
CA ALA A 53 10.95 -19.33 -9.80
C ALA A 53 12.37 -18.77 -10.07
N SER A 54 12.94 -17.97 -9.17
CA SER A 54 14.30 -17.41 -9.31
C SER A 54 15.41 -18.27 -8.68
N THR A 55 15.10 -19.24 -7.82
CA THR A 55 16.07 -20.12 -7.15
C THR A 55 16.11 -21.56 -7.67
N ALA A 56 15.25 -21.92 -8.61
CA ALA A 56 15.19 -23.27 -9.20
C ALA A 56 16.33 -23.62 -10.17
N ALA A 57 17.35 -22.74 -10.32
CA ALA A 57 18.55 -23.05 -11.11
C ALA A 57 19.55 -23.96 -10.40
N ASN A 58 19.35 -24.26 -9.10
CA ASN A 58 20.22 -25.20 -8.35
C ASN A 58 19.35 -26.35 -7.81
N GLY A 59 19.42 -27.49 -8.52
CA GLY A 59 18.67 -28.71 -8.25
C GLY A 59 18.85 -29.28 -6.84
N ALA A 60 17.87 -29.04 -5.97
CA ALA A 60 17.70 -29.80 -4.74
C ALA A 60 16.19 -30.08 -4.56
N SER A 61 15.82 -31.36 -4.65
CA SER A 61 14.48 -31.87 -4.43
C SER A 61 14.02 -31.69 -2.99
N SER A 62 12.92 -30.94 -2.77
CA SER A 62 12.25 -30.83 -1.48
C SER A 62 10.73 -30.89 -1.63
N ASN A 63 10.18 -32.10 -1.77
CA ASN A 63 8.74 -32.32 -1.98
C ASN A 63 7.84 -32.07 -0.75
N SER A 64 8.38 -31.87 0.46
CA SER A 64 7.59 -31.69 1.69
C SER A 64 7.35 -30.21 2.08
N SER A 65 8.21 -29.28 1.66
CA SER A 65 8.06 -27.84 1.96
C SER A 65 7.09 -27.11 1.02
N ASP A 66 6.80 -27.67 -0.16
CA ASP A 66 5.98 -27.05 -1.19
C ASP A 66 4.49 -27.10 -0.88
N GLY A 67 4.01 -28.20 -0.31
CA GLY A 67 2.61 -28.34 0.13
C GLY A 67 2.26 -27.41 1.29
N PHE A 68 3.17 -27.20 2.22
CA PHE A 68 3.00 -26.34 3.38
C PHE A 68 2.88 -24.86 3.01
N ASN A 69 3.72 -24.40 2.09
CA ASN A 69 3.69 -23.02 1.61
C ASN A 69 2.44 -22.71 0.78
N SER A 70 1.94 -23.68 0.00
CA SER A 70 0.72 -23.53 -0.79
C SER A 70 -0.53 -23.42 0.08
N GLU A 71 -0.64 -24.19 1.16
CA GLU A 71 -1.78 -24.12 2.06
C GLU A 71 -1.79 -22.84 2.90
N THR A 72 -0.63 -22.40 3.38
CA THR A 72 -0.50 -21.13 4.11
C THR A 72 -0.83 -19.95 3.21
N GLN A 73 -0.42 -19.97 1.94
CA GLN A 73 -0.80 -18.96 0.96
C GLN A 73 -2.31 -18.93 0.73
N ARG A 74 -2.96 -20.09 0.62
CA ARG A 74 -4.41 -20.20 0.47
C ARG A 74 -5.14 -19.56 1.66
N ILE A 75 -4.72 -19.89 2.89
CA ILE A 75 -5.27 -19.29 4.12
C ILE A 75 -5.13 -17.77 4.12
N ALA A 76 -3.97 -17.25 3.71
CA ALA A 76 -3.73 -15.81 3.65
C ALA A 76 -4.65 -15.13 2.62
N LEU A 77 -4.82 -15.71 1.44
CA LEU A 77 -5.70 -15.18 0.40
C LEU A 77 -7.17 -15.24 0.81
N GLU A 78 -7.64 -16.32 1.44
CA GLU A 78 -8.98 -16.42 2.02
C GLU A 78 -9.21 -15.32 3.06
N THR A 79 -8.23 -15.07 3.94
CA THR A 79 -8.27 -14.01 4.95
C THR A 79 -8.35 -12.62 4.30
N VAL A 80 -7.62 -12.38 3.21
CA VAL A 80 -7.71 -11.12 2.45
C VAL A 80 -9.12 -10.93 1.89
N VAL A 81 -9.70 -11.98 1.29
CA VAL A 81 -11.08 -11.93 0.77
C VAL A 81 -12.06 -11.57 1.88
N ASP A 82 -11.93 -12.20 3.05
CA ASP A 82 -12.80 -11.94 4.20
C ASP A 82 -12.63 -10.52 4.75
N LEU A 83 -11.40 -10.02 4.84
CA LEU A 83 -11.13 -8.63 5.24
C LEU A 83 -11.69 -7.63 4.22
N CYS A 84 -11.52 -7.88 2.92
CA CYS A 84 -12.05 -7.01 1.87
C CYS A 84 -13.59 -6.96 1.85
N ARG A 85 -14.26 -7.97 2.41
CA ARG A 85 -15.71 -8.01 2.59
C ARG A 85 -16.19 -7.26 3.83
N GLN A 86 -15.28 -6.97 4.78
CA GLN A 86 -15.62 -6.21 5.99
C GLN A 86 -15.94 -4.75 5.64
N PRO A 87 -16.95 -4.16 6.31
CA PRO A 87 -17.25 -2.74 6.17
C PRO A 87 -16.01 -1.90 6.47
N HIS A 88 -15.81 -0.86 5.71
CA HIS A 88 -14.76 0.14 5.87
C HIS A 88 -13.30 -0.34 5.65
N PHE A 89 -13.01 -1.66 5.54
CA PHE A 89 -11.62 -2.13 5.42
C PHE A 89 -10.86 -1.50 4.24
N VAL A 90 -11.47 -1.48 3.07
CA VAL A 90 -10.88 -0.90 1.85
C VAL A 90 -10.67 0.60 2.02
N THR A 91 -11.68 1.30 2.54
CA THR A 91 -11.62 2.75 2.80
C THR A 91 -10.59 3.09 3.88
N ASP A 92 -10.52 2.29 4.96
CA ASP A 92 -9.51 2.45 6.00
C ASP A 92 -8.09 2.31 5.45
N CYS A 93 -7.84 1.27 4.66
CA CYS A 93 -6.54 1.07 4.04
C CYS A 93 -6.16 2.25 3.13
N TYR A 94 -7.10 2.74 2.33
CA TYR A 94 -6.87 3.87 1.44
C TYR A 94 -6.62 5.17 2.21
N MET A 95 -7.54 5.56 3.11
CA MET A 95 -7.50 6.85 3.80
C MET A 95 -6.34 6.96 4.79
N HIS A 96 -6.18 5.94 5.64
CA HIS A 96 -5.29 5.99 6.79
C HIS A 96 -3.87 5.51 6.51
N PHE A 97 -3.64 4.82 5.38
CA PHE A 97 -2.31 4.36 5.00
C PHE A 97 -1.88 4.95 3.66
N ASP A 98 -2.63 4.75 2.58
CA ASP A 98 -2.19 5.21 1.25
C ASP A 98 -2.17 6.73 1.12
N CYS A 99 -3.09 7.44 1.80
CA CYS A 99 -3.13 8.90 1.83
C CYS A 99 -2.26 9.54 2.93
N ASP A 100 -1.74 8.76 3.89
CA ASP A 100 -0.86 9.24 4.96
C ASP A 100 0.60 9.14 4.51
N LEU A 101 1.33 10.28 4.52
CA LEU A 101 2.73 10.36 4.10
C LEU A 101 3.67 9.55 4.99
N SER A 102 3.32 9.40 6.28
CA SER A 102 4.14 8.70 7.27
C SER A 102 3.95 7.18 7.25
N LYS A 103 2.92 6.68 6.53
CA LYS A 103 2.51 5.28 6.50
C LYS A 103 2.89 4.60 5.19
N ALA A 104 2.91 3.28 5.17
CA ALA A 104 3.09 2.53 3.92
C ALA A 104 1.83 2.62 3.03
N CYS A 105 1.97 2.37 1.71
CA CYS A 105 0.85 2.25 0.79
C CYS A 105 0.26 0.83 0.86
N VAL A 106 -0.44 0.52 1.95
CA VAL A 106 -0.93 -0.84 2.26
C VAL A 106 -1.95 -1.32 1.24
N PHE A 107 -2.86 -0.44 0.80
CA PHE A 107 -3.88 -0.79 -0.18
C PHE A 107 -3.26 -1.03 -1.56
N GLU A 108 -2.37 -0.15 -2.04
CA GLU A 108 -1.69 -0.28 -3.32
C GLU A 108 -0.79 -1.54 -3.34
N GLU A 109 -0.10 -1.85 -2.23
CA GLU A 109 0.72 -3.05 -2.07
C GLU A 109 -0.14 -4.32 -2.07
N LEU A 110 -1.31 -4.29 -1.42
CA LEU A 110 -2.27 -5.40 -1.42
C LEU A 110 -2.80 -5.68 -2.84
N VAL A 111 -3.27 -4.64 -3.55
CA VAL A 111 -3.79 -4.76 -4.93
C VAL A 111 -2.71 -5.28 -5.88
N SER A 112 -1.48 -4.77 -5.77
CA SER A 112 -0.33 -5.22 -6.55
C SER A 112 -0.01 -6.71 -6.28
N THR A 113 -0.04 -7.13 -5.02
CA THR A 113 0.22 -8.52 -4.61
C THR A 113 -0.86 -9.47 -5.12
N LEU A 114 -2.13 -9.10 -4.97
CA LEU A 114 -3.26 -9.89 -5.49
C LEU A 114 -3.19 -9.99 -7.01
N SER A 115 -3.00 -8.87 -7.72
CA SER A 115 -2.82 -8.85 -9.17
C SER A 115 -1.67 -9.76 -9.58
N ALA A 116 -0.51 -9.58 -8.96
CA ALA A 116 0.65 -10.42 -9.25
C ALA A 116 0.37 -11.91 -9.01
N SER A 117 -0.36 -12.28 -7.94
CA SER A 117 -0.66 -13.68 -7.60
C SER A 117 -1.79 -14.29 -8.44
N ALA A 118 -2.59 -13.46 -9.12
CA ALA A 118 -3.60 -13.90 -10.07
C ALA A 118 -3.02 -14.50 -11.36
N PHE A 119 -1.79 -14.12 -11.73
CA PHE A 119 -1.15 -14.63 -12.94
C PHE A 119 -0.43 -15.95 -12.66
N PRO A 120 -0.81 -17.05 -13.36
CA PRO A 120 -0.10 -18.32 -13.24
C PRO A 120 1.32 -18.21 -13.82
N ALA A 121 2.24 -19.03 -13.32
CA ALA A 121 3.57 -19.13 -13.91
C ALA A 121 3.48 -19.56 -15.38
N ASN A 122 4.50 -19.17 -16.19
CA ASN A 122 4.52 -19.47 -17.62
C ASN A 122 4.28 -20.97 -17.89
N GLY A 123 3.24 -21.29 -18.66
CA GLY A 123 2.88 -22.66 -19.02
C GLY A 123 2.15 -23.45 -17.92
N ALA A 124 1.96 -22.91 -16.72
CA ALA A 124 1.25 -23.60 -15.65
C ALA A 124 -0.27 -23.50 -15.81
N LYS A 125 -0.97 -24.54 -15.32
CA LYS A 125 -2.43 -24.52 -15.19
C LYS A 125 -2.85 -23.55 -14.08
N LEU A 126 -4.10 -23.09 -14.15
CA LEU A 126 -4.70 -22.28 -13.07
C LEU A 126 -4.66 -23.06 -11.75
N SER A 127 -4.21 -22.40 -10.70
CA SER A 127 -4.21 -22.90 -9.33
C SER A 127 -5.34 -22.22 -8.53
N GLY A 128 -5.75 -22.85 -7.41
CA GLY A 128 -6.71 -22.23 -6.49
C GLY A 128 -6.24 -20.87 -5.96
N ALA A 129 -4.93 -20.65 -5.81
CA ALA A 129 -4.38 -19.36 -5.41
C ALA A 129 -4.61 -18.25 -6.45
N ASN A 130 -4.55 -18.58 -7.75
CA ASN A 130 -4.86 -17.61 -8.81
C ASN A 130 -6.33 -17.17 -8.74
N VAL A 131 -7.24 -18.12 -8.57
CA VAL A 131 -8.69 -17.83 -8.46
C VAL A 131 -9.00 -17.02 -7.21
N LEU A 132 -8.44 -17.42 -6.04
CA LEU A 132 -8.63 -16.67 -4.80
C LEU A 132 -8.06 -15.25 -4.86
N SER A 133 -6.96 -15.04 -5.57
CA SER A 133 -6.39 -13.70 -5.77
C SER A 133 -7.32 -12.80 -6.58
N VAL A 134 -7.96 -13.34 -7.63
CA VAL A 134 -9.00 -12.61 -8.38
C VAL A 134 -10.24 -12.38 -7.53
N GLU A 135 -10.67 -13.36 -6.72
CA GLU A 135 -11.80 -13.18 -5.80
C GLU A 135 -11.51 -12.05 -4.78
N GLY A 136 -10.27 -11.89 -4.31
CA GLY A 136 -9.85 -10.76 -3.48
C GLY A 136 -10.02 -9.41 -4.20
N LEU A 137 -9.56 -9.30 -5.45
CA LEU A 137 -9.76 -8.10 -6.26
C LEU A 137 -11.25 -7.81 -6.50
N LEU A 138 -12.04 -8.84 -6.78
CA LEU A 138 -13.48 -8.71 -6.96
C LEU A 138 -14.21 -8.34 -5.67
N ALA A 139 -13.74 -8.80 -4.51
CA ALA A 139 -14.29 -8.39 -3.22
C ALA A 139 -14.13 -6.88 -3.01
N ILE A 140 -12.98 -6.31 -3.39
CA ILE A 140 -12.75 -4.87 -3.36
C ILE A 140 -13.70 -4.15 -4.31
N VAL A 141 -13.80 -4.59 -5.57
CA VAL A 141 -14.69 -4.01 -6.59
C VAL A 141 -16.17 -4.06 -6.13
N ARG A 142 -16.61 -5.19 -5.56
CA ARG A 142 -17.98 -5.33 -5.04
C ARG A 142 -18.25 -4.41 -3.84
N THR A 143 -17.24 -4.11 -3.02
CA THR A 143 -17.37 -3.17 -1.90
C THR A 143 -17.62 -1.77 -2.42
N VAL A 144 -16.85 -1.32 -3.42
CA VAL A 144 -17.07 -0.04 -4.12
C VAL A 144 -18.46 -0.01 -4.79
N SER A 145 -18.89 -1.12 -5.41
CA SER A 145 -20.21 -1.20 -6.07
C SER A 145 -21.38 -1.06 -5.11
N ARG A 146 -21.26 -1.53 -3.86
CA ARG A 146 -22.36 -1.44 -2.87
C ARG A 146 -22.64 -0.02 -2.44
N SER A 147 -21.63 0.80 -2.29
CA SER A 147 -21.80 2.22 -1.95
C SER A 147 -22.48 3.00 -3.08
N THR A 148 -22.29 2.61 -4.34
CA THR A 148 -22.92 3.27 -5.51
C THR A 148 -24.37 2.83 -5.77
N THR A 149 -24.79 1.63 -5.32
CA THR A 149 -26.16 1.10 -5.57
C THR A 149 -27.21 1.50 -4.52
N ALA A 150 -26.81 2.04 -3.38
CA ALA A 150 -27.73 2.47 -2.33
C ALA A 150 -28.68 3.61 -2.77
N GLU A 151 -28.33 4.37 -3.82
CA GLU A 151 -29.19 5.45 -4.36
C GLU A 151 -30.43 4.97 -5.13
N SER A 152 -30.35 3.82 -5.80
CA SER A 152 -31.48 3.33 -6.60
C SER A 152 -32.63 2.77 -5.77
N SER A 153 -32.40 2.50 -4.48
CA SER A 153 -33.41 1.96 -3.57
C SER A 153 -34.09 3.01 -2.69
N SER A 154 -33.57 4.23 -2.58
CA SER A 154 -34.17 5.31 -1.77
C SER A 154 -35.16 6.20 -2.54
N ALA A 155 -35.24 6.06 -3.86
CA ALA A 155 -36.15 6.85 -4.72
C ALA A 155 -37.51 6.21 -4.98
N SER A 156 -37.81 4.99 -4.46
CA SER A 156 -39.09 4.35 -4.59
C SER A 156 -39.74 4.19 -3.22
N SER A 157 -40.59 5.14 -2.83
CA SER A 157 -41.56 4.97 -1.72
C SER A 157 -42.52 3.83 -2.03
N PRO A 158 -42.90 3.02 -1.04
CA PRO A 158 -43.80 1.90 -1.25
C PRO A 158 -45.25 2.37 -1.26
N LEU A 159 -45.89 2.29 -2.42
CA LEU A 159 -47.37 2.13 -2.44
C LEU A 159 -47.62 0.65 -2.74
N GLY A 160 -48.27 0.02 -1.77
CA GLY A 160 -48.57 -1.38 -1.77
C GLY A 160 -49.49 -1.83 -2.88
N GLY A 161 -49.48 -3.12 -3.14
CA GLY A 161 -50.44 -3.80 -3.98
C GLY A 161 -49.97 -5.15 -4.46
N ASP A 162 -50.44 -6.14 -3.80
CA ASP A 162 -50.38 -7.58 -4.04
C ASP A 162 -50.74 -8.01 -5.47
N SER A 163 -50.26 -9.18 -5.84
CA SER A 163 -50.81 -10.16 -6.78
C SER A 163 -50.09 -10.47 -8.04
N SER A 164 -49.43 -11.58 -7.97
CA SER A 164 -49.47 -12.75 -8.88
C SER A 164 -50.01 -12.62 -10.32
N MET A 165 -49.29 -13.31 -11.21
CA MET A 165 -49.72 -14.10 -12.37
C MET A 165 -49.82 -13.45 -13.77
N LEU A 166 -49.19 -14.19 -14.65
CA LEU A 166 -49.57 -14.66 -15.98
C LEU A 166 -48.95 -14.02 -17.23
N LEU A 167 -48.33 -14.93 -17.94
CA LEU A 167 -48.02 -15.00 -19.36
C LEU A 167 -49.12 -14.41 -20.28
N GLY A 168 -48.75 -13.77 -21.36
CA GLY A 168 -49.68 -13.48 -22.46
C GLY A 168 -49.12 -12.61 -23.56
N GLU A 169 -48.98 -13.24 -24.69
CA GLU A 169 -48.56 -12.86 -26.01
C GLU A 169 -49.04 -11.53 -26.61
N SER A 170 -48.16 -11.01 -27.45
CA SER A 170 -48.32 -10.47 -28.82
C SER A 170 -49.20 -9.25 -29.15
N SER A 171 -48.56 -8.47 -29.99
CA SER A 171 -49.01 -7.75 -31.19
C SER A 171 -49.56 -6.31 -31.06
N GLY A 172 -48.98 -5.46 -31.93
CA GLY A 172 -49.76 -4.41 -32.58
C GLY A 172 -49.13 -3.01 -32.64
N MET A 173 -48.46 -2.76 -33.73
CA MET A 173 -48.12 -1.42 -34.24
C MET A 173 -49.29 -0.44 -34.14
N LYS A 174 -49.04 0.83 -33.87
CA LYS A 174 -49.48 1.95 -34.73
C LYS A 174 -48.89 3.30 -34.32
N ALA A 175 -48.66 4.07 -35.35
CA ALA A 175 -47.94 5.35 -35.46
C ALA A 175 -48.69 6.55 -34.87
N ALA A 176 -47.91 7.61 -34.71
CA ALA A 176 -48.14 8.99 -34.32
C ALA A 176 -49.41 9.69 -34.90
N PRO A 177 -49.81 10.93 -34.51
CA PRO A 177 -48.99 12.12 -34.76
C PRO A 177 -49.10 13.29 -33.72
N SER A 178 -48.07 14.10 -33.75
CA SER A 178 -47.91 15.56 -33.66
C SER A 178 -49.09 16.44 -33.13
N THR A 179 -48.79 17.41 -32.30
CA THR A 179 -48.77 18.86 -32.49
C THR A 179 -49.09 19.65 -31.20
N ALA A 180 -48.32 20.72 -31.11
CA ALA A 180 -48.66 22.08 -30.63
C ALA A 180 -48.51 22.45 -29.12
N THR A 181 -47.44 23.18 -28.88
CA THR A 181 -47.35 24.56 -28.35
C THR A 181 -48.20 24.97 -27.16
N ASN A 182 -47.52 25.41 -26.12
CA ASN A 182 -47.51 26.72 -25.41
C ASN A 182 -46.90 26.45 -24.02
N GLY A 183 -45.79 26.97 -23.64
CA GLY A 183 -45.53 28.34 -23.22
C GLY A 183 -45.99 28.60 -21.82
N PHE A 184 -45.12 28.44 -20.81
CA PHE A 184 -45.10 29.36 -19.66
C PHE A 184 -43.73 29.33 -18.98
N ALA A 185 -43.34 30.51 -18.57
CA ALA A 185 -42.06 30.94 -18.02
C ALA A 185 -41.64 30.25 -16.73
N ASP A 186 -40.35 30.01 -16.62
CA ASP A 186 -39.38 30.63 -15.73
C ASP A 186 -39.64 30.52 -14.23
N ASP A 187 -38.83 29.87 -13.58
CA ASP A 187 -38.00 30.17 -12.43
C ASP A 187 -37.62 28.88 -11.71
N GLY A 188 -36.40 28.48 -11.85
CA GLY A 188 -35.81 27.34 -11.15
C GLY A 188 -34.35 27.27 -11.50
N SER A 189 -33.55 28.03 -10.79
CA SER A 189 -32.11 28.01 -10.82
C SER A 189 -31.59 26.57 -10.95
N MET A 190 -31.23 26.17 -12.17
CA MET A 190 -30.24 25.12 -12.38
C MET A 190 -28.96 25.64 -11.72
N GLN A 191 -28.67 25.12 -10.54
CA GLN A 191 -27.29 25.10 -10.08
C GLN A 191 -26.53 24.32 -11.14
N ASN A 192 -25.84 25.04 -11.98
CA ASN A 192 -24.73 24.51 -12.76
C ASN A 192 -23.82 23.84 -11.75
N ASP A 193 -23.75 22.50 -11.78
CA ASP A 193 -22.60 21.76 -11.28
C ASP A 193 -21.42 22.27 -12.11
N GLU A 194 -20.79 23.37 -11.66
CA GLU A 194 -19.47 23.77 -12.11
C GLU A 194 -18.57 22.59 -11.77
N GLU A 195 -18.26 21.77 -12.78
CA GLU A 195 -17.15 20.83 -12.72
C GLU A 195 -15.95 21.68 -12.31
N GLU A 196 -15.56 21.59 -11.03
CA GLU A 196 -14.40 22.31 -10.52
C GLU A 196 -13.18 21.85 -11.35
N GLU A 197 -12.72 22.69 -12.26
CA GLU A 197 -11.47 22.54 -13.04
C GLU A 197 -10.25 22.22 -12.13
N GLY A 198 -10.41 22.31 -10.81
CA GLY A 198 -9.37 22.13 -9.81
C GLY A 198 -8.94 20.69 -9.53
N ASP A 199 -9.66 19.66 -9.95
CA ASP A 199 -9.34 18.26 -9.62
C ASP A 199 -8.63 17.49 -10.76
N SER A 200 -8.26 18.15 -11.84
CA SER A 200 -7.46 17.51 -12.89
C SER A 200 -6.05 17.18 -12.38
N PRO A 201 -5.42 16.06 -12.83
CA PRO A 201 -4.04 15.73 -12.46
C PRO A 201 -3.02 16.83 -12.77
N ALA A 202 -3.30 17.67 -13.77
CA ALA A 202 -2.45 18.80 -14.13
C ALA A 202 -2.62 19.96 -13.14
N ALA A 203 -3.85 20.34 -12.78
CA ALA A 203 -4.13 21.37 -11.80
C ALA A 203 -3.58 20.99 -10.41
N LEU A 204 -3.74 19.72 -10.01
CA LEU A 204 -3.16 19.19 -8.77
C LEU A 204 -1.61 19.27 -8.76
N ARG A 205 -0.98 19.08 -9.92
CA ARG A 205 0.47 19.17 -10.06
C ARG A 205 0.97 20.59 -9.85
N ASP A 206 0.28 21.59 -10.42
CA ASP A 206 0.64 23.00 -10.30
C ASP A 206 0.36 23.55 -8.90
N GLU A 207 -0.73 23.14 -8.27
CA GLU A 207 -1.07 23.51 -6.90
C GLU A 207 -0.09 22.97 -5.85
N LEU A 208 0.48 21.78 -6.09
CA LEU A 208 1.48 21.15 -5.23
C LEU A 208 2.91 21.68 -5.46
N ARG A 209 3.11 22.55 -6.47
CA ARG A 209 4.42 23.10 -6.81
C ARG A 209 4.82 24.17 -5.80
N GLY A 210 5.93 23.94 -5.08
CA GLY A 210 6.46 24.92 -4.10
C GLY A 210 5.86 24.83 -2.69
N LEU A 211 4.91 23.92 -2.44
CA LEU A 211 4.47 23.63 -1.07
C LEU A 211 5.53 22.81 -0.34
N ASP A 212 5.80 23.16 0.94
CA ASP A 212 6.55 22.22 1.83
C ASP A 212 5.65 21.00 2.06
N PRO A 213 6.04 19.80 1.54
CA PRO A 213 5.21 18.60 1.66
C PRO A 213 4.80 18.28 3.09
N TRP A 214 5.64 18.63 4.04
CA TRP A 214 5.52 18.27 5.45
C TRP A 214 4.67 19.25 6.25
N GLU A 215 4.61 20.51 5.83
CA GLU A 215 3.70 21.52 6.40
C GLU A 215 2.28 21.34 5.88
N TYR A 216 2.13 20.95 4.62
CA TYR A 216 0.84 20.68 4.00
C TYR A 216 0.06 19.59 4.76
N VAL A 217 0.73 18.51 5.15
CA VAL A 217 0.09 17.39 5.89
C VAL A 217 -0.43 17.83 7.25
N LYS A 218 0.28 18.72 7.94
CA LYS A 218 -0.17 19.25 9.24
C LYS A 218 -1.39 20.18 9.11
N ALA A 219 -1.49 20.90 7.99
CA ALA A 219 -2.58 21.85 7.72
C ALA A 219 -3.82 21.19 7.11
N SER A 220 -3.69 20.00 6.54
CA SER A 220 -4.72 19.32 5.71
C SER A 220 -5.77 18.55 6.51
N ALA A 221 -5.80 18.63 7.82
CA ALA A 221 -6.81 17.98 8.66
C ALA A 221 -8.17 18.71 8.59
N ALA A 222 -8.81 18.72 7.41
CA ALA A 222 -10.21 19.14 7.30
C ALA A 222 -11.11 18.11 8.02
N PRO A 223 -12.10 18.56 8.82
CA PRO A 223 -12.84 17.65 9.72
C PRO A 223 -13.74 16.65 9.00
N SER A 224 -14.27 16.94 7.82
CA SER A 224 -15.19 16.02 7.09
C SER A 224 -15.51 16.50 5.66
N GLY A 225 -16.12 15.62 4.86
CA GLY A 225 -16.74 15.93 3.58
C GLY A 225 -15.78 16.10 2.40
N ILE A 226 -16.22 16.82 1.37
CA ILE A 226 -15.49 17.03 0.10
C ILE A 226 -14.08 17.61 0.32
N ALA A 227 -13.94 18.55 1.25
CA ALA A 227 -12.66 19.18 1.58
C ALA A 227 -11.66 18.15 2.12
N ARG A 228 -12.11 17.19 2.94
CA ARG A 228 -11.28 16.08 3.43
C ARG A 228 -10.87 15.16 2.29
N ALA A 229 -11.79 14.77 1.43
CA ALA A 229 -11.50 13.92 0.28
C ALA A 229 -10.46 14.57 -0.64
N ARG A 230 -10.61 15.87 -0.97
CA ARG A 230 -9.63 16.63 -1.77
C ARG A 230 -8.26 16.69 -1.08
N GLY A 231 -8.23 16.91 0.24
CA GLY A 231 -6.99 16.90 1.03
C GLY A 231 -6.28 15.55 0.96
N LEU A 232 -7.01 14.45 1.08
CA LEU A 232 -6.45 13.09 1.00
C LEU A 232 -5.93 12.76 -0.41
N ARG A 233 -6.64 13.16 -1.48
CA ARG A 233 -6.15 13.03 -2.87
C ARG A 233 -4.81 13.76 -3.07
N LYS A 234 -4.72 14.99 -2.55
CA LYS A 234 -3.48 15.78 -2.60
C LYS A 234 -2.34 15.12 -1.83
N SER A 235 -2.61 14.65 -0.61
CA SER A 235 -1.63 13.93 0.21
C SER A 235 -1.12 12.67 -0.50
N ARG A 236 -2.03 11.90 -1.11
CA ARG A 236 -1.66 10.72 -1.88
C ARG A 236 -0.84 11.06 -3.13
N ALA A 237 -1.24 12.08 -3.89
CA ALA A 237 -0.50 12.52 -5.06
C ALA A 237 0.92 12.98 -4.68
N LEU A 238 1.05 13.70 -3.56
CA LEU A 238 2.32 14.12 -3.01
C LEU A 238 3.18 12.93 -2.59
N LYS A 239 2.59 11.95 -1.88
CA LYS A 239 3.28 10.71 -1.49
C LYS A 239 3.84 9.95 -2.70
N ARG A 240 3.08 9.81 -3.77
CA ARG A 240 3.55 9.17 -5.01
C ARG A 240 4.73 9.93 -5.63
N ARG A 241 4.69 11.26 -5.63
CA ARG A 241 5.81 12.08 -6.10
C ARG A 241 7.05 11.88 -5.24
N LEU A 242 6.88 11.78 -3.92
CA LEU A 242 7.99 11.48 -2.99
C LEU A 242 8.58 10.09 -3.21
N VAL A 243 7.77 9.08 -3.48
CA VAL A 243 8.25 7.72 -3.82
C VAL A 243 9.09 7.74 -5.10
N VAL A 244 8.62 8.41 -6.16
CA VAL A 244 9.39 8.56 -7.40
C VAL A 244 10.68 9.34 -7.16
N ALA A 245 10.63 10.39 -6.34
CA ALA A 245 11.83 11.16 -5.96
C ALA A 245 12.83 10.30 -5.17
N ALA A 246 12.34 9.45 -4.25
CA ALA A 246 13.16 8.51 -3.51
C ALA A 246 13.84 7.49 -4.45
N GLU A 247 13.14 6.96 -5.45
CA GLU A 247 13.76 6.09 -6.47
C GLU A 247 14.88 6.78 -7.25
N HIS A 248 14.68 8.04 -7.65
CA HIS A 248 15.73 8.83 -8.31
C HIS A 248 16.92 9.08 -7.39
N PHE A 249 16.67 9.38 -6.12
CA PHE A 249 17.70 9.55 -5.10
C PHE A 249 18.47 8.24 -4.85
N ASN A 250 17.77 7.12 -4.70
CA ASN A 250 18.38 5.81 -4.48
C ASN A 250 19.32 5.40 -5.62
N ARG A 251 18.94 5.72 -6.87
CA ARG A 251 19.82 5.47 -8.03
C ARG A 251 21.08 6.35 -8.02
N SER A 252 20.92 7.62 -7.68
CA SER A 252 22.02 8.58 -7.58
C SER A 252 21.58 9.86 -6.86
N PRO A 253 22.05 10.11 -5.63
CA PRO A 253 21.73 11.36 -4.91
C PRO A 253 22.07 12.63 -5.70
N LYS A 254 23.17 12.61 -6.47
CA LYS A 254 23.61 13.74 -7.32
C LYS A 254 22.62 14.10 -8.42
N LYS A 255 21.83 13.13 -8.92
CA LYS A 255 20.79 13.36 -9.93
C LYS A 255 19.42 13.53 -9.30
N GLY A 256 19.15 12.84 -8.18
CA GLY A 256 17.88 12.90 -7.48
C GLY A 256 17.58 14.27 -6.90
N ILE A 257 18.57 14.96 -6.31
CA ILE A 257 18.37 16.30 -5.73
C ILE A 257 17.97 17.32 -6.80
N PRO A 258 18.65 17.49 -7.95
CA PRO A 258 18.21 18.37 -9.03
C PRO A 258 16.83 18.00 -9.58
N TYR A 259 16.53 16.70 -9.72
CA TYR A 259 15.20 16.23 -10.11
C TYR A 259 14.12 16.74 -9.15
N MET A 260 14.34 16.62 -7.82
CA MET A 260 13.39 17.11 -6.83
C MET A 260 13.19 18.64 -6.86
N GLN A 261 14.23 19.41 -7.18
CA GLN A 261 14.13 20.86 -7.37
C GLN A 261 13.31 21.20 -8.62
N GLU A 262 13.56 20.53 -9.75
CA GLU A 262 12.82 20.70 -11.00
C GLU A 262 11.33 20.44 -10.82
N TYR A 263 10.98 19.41 -10.03
CA TYR A 263 9.59 19.05 -9.75
C TYR A 263 8.99 19.72 -8.51
N GLY A 264 9.69 20.70 -7.91
CA GLY A 264 9.19 21.53 -6.81
C GLY A 264 9.00 20.79 -5.49
N LEU A 265 9.69 19.65 -5.29
CA LEU A 265 9.70 18.91 -4.02
C LEU A 265 10.79 19.43 -3.06
N LEU A 266 11.82 20.07 -3.59
CA LEU A 266 12.82 20.81 -2.85
C LEU A 266 12.84 22.25 -3.35
N PRO A 267 13.20 23.22 -2.48
CA PRO A 267 13.28 24.63 -2.87
C PRO A 267 14.38 24.84 -3.92
N GLU A 268 14.20 25.85 -4.79
CA GLU A 268 15.20 26.24 -5.80
C GLU A 268 16.55 26.56 -5.14
N ASN A 269 16.53 27.35 -4.06
CA ASN A 269 17.69 27.51 -3.19
C ASN A 269 17.76 26.33 -2.24
N LEU A 270 18.63 25.37 -2.56
CA LEU A 270 18.74 24.11 -1.82
C LEU A 270 19.10 24.37 -0.35
N SER A 271 18.20 23.95 0.55
CA SER A 271 18.39 24.07 1.99
C SER A 271 18.74 22.71 2.60
N ALA A 272 19.75 22.66 3.45
CA ALA A 272 20.13 21.46 4.19
C ALA A 272 18.96 20.89 5.01
N LYS A 273 18.16 21.77 5.62
CA LYS A 273 16.96 21.41 6.38
C LYS A 273 15.89 20.74 5.52
N ALA A 274 15.67 21.21 4.29
CA ALA A 274 14.70 20.59 3.38
C ALA A 274 15.15 19.19 2.95
N VAL A 275 16.45 19.01 2.65
CA VAL A 275 17.02 17.70 2.32
C VAL A 275 16.96 16.77 3.54
N ALA A 276 17.28 17.24 4.74
CA ALA A 276 17.19 16.45 5.96
C ALA A 276 15.76 15.96 6.25
N LYS A 277 14.77 16.83 6.08
CA LYS A 277 13.35 16.44 6.18
C LYS A 277 12.99 15.37 5.15
N PHE A 278 13.41 15.54 3.89
CA PHE A 278 13.20 14.53 2.85
C PHE A 278 13.83 13.19 3.23
N LEU A 279 15.09 13.16 3.67
CA LEU A 279 15.78 11.93 4.06
C LEU A 279 15.15 11.21 5.26
N LYS A 280 14.49 11.93 6.16
CA LYS A 280 13.82 11.34 7.33
C LYS A 280 12.42 10.84 7.02
N LEU A 281 11.67 11.53 6.18
CA LEU A 281 10.22 11.40 6.09
C LEU A 281 9.73 10.79 4.77
N ALA A 282 10.55 10.83 3.69
CA ALA A 282 10.13 10.31 2.40
C ALA A 282 10.06 8.77 2.42
N PRO A 283 8.95 8.21 1.93
CA PRO A 283 8.81 6.76 1.81
C PRO A 283 9.70 6.21 0.68
N GLY A 284 10.17 4.97 0.82
CA GLY A 284 10.88 4.25 -0.24
C GLY A 284 12.37 4.60 -0.40
N LEU A 285 12.95 5.34 0.55
CA LEU A 285 14.38 5.60 0.57
C LEU A 285 15.18 4.36 0.94
N ASP A 286 16.27 4.13 0.21
CA ASP A 286 17.25 3.09 0.52
C ASP A 286 18.14 3.56 1.68
N LYS A 287 18.07 2.87 2.80
CA LYS A 287 18.82 3.18 4.02
C LYS A 287 20.33 3.19 3.81
N GLU A 288 20.86 2.37 2.90
CA GLU A 288 22.28 2.35 2.58
C GLU A 288 22.72 3.62 1.86
N VAL A 289 21.94 4.04 0.84
CA VAL A 289 22.19 5.29 0.10
C VAL A 289 22.09 6.51 1.00
N VAL A 290 21.08 6.52 1.91
CA VAL A 290 20.92 7.58 2.91
C VAL A 290 22.13 7.64 3.85
N GLY A 291 22.59 6.51 4.37
CA GLY A 291 23.77 6.45 5.25
C GLY A 291 25.05 6.90 4.56
N GLU A 292 25.28 6.47 3.34
CA GLU A 292 26.42 6.92 2.52
C GLU A 292 26.37 8.43 2.24
N TYR A 293 25.18 8.98 1.97
CA TYR A 293 24.99 10.42 1.75
C TYR A 293 25.24 11.24 3.02
N LEU A 294 24.69 10.83 4.17
CA LEU A 294 24.88 11.50 5.47
C LEU A 294 26.34 11.41 5.97
N GLY A 295 27.04 10.34 5.61
CA GLY A 295 28.45 10.13 5.97
C GLY A 295 29.46 10.88 5.07
N ASP A 296 29.04 11.51 3.96
CA ASP A 296 29.96 12.22 3.03
C ASP A 296 30.60 13.42 3.73
N PRO A 297 31.95 13.65 3.55
CA PRO A 297 32.68 14.71 4.25
C PRO A 297 32.45 16.14 3.72
N LYS A 298 31.69 16.33 2.64
CA LYS A 298 31.47 17.65 2.06
C LYS A 298 30.63 18.53 2.97
N ASP A 299 30.92 19.84 2.97
CA ASP A 299 30.31 20.82 3.88
C ASP A 299 28.79 20.78 3.86
N PHE A 300 28.17 20.68 2.68
CA PHE A 300 26.72 20.62 2.56
C PHE A 300 26.13 19.36 3.19
N GLN A 301 26.74 18.18 2.96
CA GLN A 301 26.27 16.92 3.56
C GLN A 301 26.46 16.89 5.08
N VAL A 302 27.52 17.53 5.59
CA VAL A 302 27.73 17.70 7.03
C VAL A 302 26.66 18.60 7.63
N GLU A 303 26.26 19.67 6.93
CA GLU A 303 25.14 20.52 7.33
C GLU A 303 23.80 19.74 7.31
N VAL A 304 23.55 18.95 6.25
CA VAL A 304 22.37 18.08 6.17
C VAL A 304 22.35 17.07 7.32
N LEU A 305 23.48 16.48 7.70
CA LEU A 305 23.57 15.55 8.83
C LEU A 305 23.20 16.23 10.18
N LYS A 306 23.65 17.48 10.39
CA LYS A 306 23.28 18.25 11.60
C LYS A 306 21.77 18.52 11.62
N GLU A 307 21.23 19.04 10.53
CA GLU A 307 19.79 19.28 10.40
C GLU A 307 18.97 17.99 10.54
N TYR A 308 19.49 16.86 10.04
CA TYR A 308 18.86 15.55 10.20
C TYR A 308 18.81 15.12 11.67
N ALA A 309 19.89 15.29 12.41
CA ALA A 309 19.95 15.00 13.85
C ALA A 309 19.01 15.91 14.65
N ASP A 310 18.84 17.18 14.23
CA ASP A 310 17.94 18.13 14.88
C ASP A 310 16.45 17.79 14.72
N LEU A 311 16.09 16.93 13.74
CA LEU A 311 14.73 16.41 13.57
C LEU A 311 14.32 15.38 14.64
N PHE A 312 15.24 14.97 15.54
CA PHE A 312 14.95 14.00 16.59
C PHE A 312 14.81 14.68 17.95
N ASN A 313 13.80 14.25 18.71
CA ASN A 313 13.67 14.62 20.10
C ASN A 313 14.28 13.52 20.97
N PHE A 314 15.40 13.83 21.64
CA PHE A 314 16.09 12.92 22.56
C PHE A 314 15.89 13.26 24.04
N GLU A 315 15.02 14.23 24.38
CA GLU A 315 14.79 14.65 25.76
C GLU A 315 14.30 13.48 26.63
N ASN A 316 14.98 13.28 27.75
CA ASN A 316 14.67 12.22 28.74
C ASN A 316 14.73 10.78 28.17
N VAL A 317 15.46 10.56 27.07
CA VAL A 317 15.68 9.24 26.48
C VAL A 317 17.09 8.76 26.83
N THR A 318 17.25 7.47 27.19
CA THR A 318 18.58 6.87 27.41
C THR A 318 19.39 6.80 26.14
N LEU A 319 20.73 6.87 26.25
CA LEU A 319 21.64 6.99 25.12
C LEU A 319 21.50 5.83 24.12
N ASP A 320 21.32 4.60 24.59
CA ASP A 320 21.11 3.41 23.76
C ASP A 320 19.79 3.48 22.97
N LYS A 321 18.70 3.94 23.59
CA LYS A 321 17.40 4.09 22.93
C LYS A 321 17.40 5.25 21.93
N ALA A 322 18.01 6.37 22.29
CA ALA A 322 18.18 7.51 21.39
C ALA A 322 19.01 7.12 20.16
N LEU A 323 20.11 6.36 20.37
CA LEU A 323 20.94 5.86 19.29
C LEU A 323 20.19 4.89 18.36
N ARG A 324 19.38 3.98 18.92
CA ARG A 324 18.51 3.09 18.12
C ARG A 324 17.57 3.89 17.24
N THR A 325 16.86 4.86 17.81
CA THR A 325 15.92 5.71 17.08
C THR A 325 16.62 6.49 15.96
N PHE A 326 17.83 6.98 16.20
CA PHE A 326 18.61 7.71 15.21
C PHE A 326 19.07 6.81 14.06
N LEU A 327 19.54 5.59 14.37
CA LEU A 327 20.05 4.63 13.39
C LEU A 327 18.95 3.81 12.69
N ASP A 328 17.69 3.92 13.12
CA ASP A 328 16.59 3.24 12.42
C ASP A 328 16.31 3.83 11.03
N GLY A 329 16.63 5.10 10.81
CA GLY A 329 16.38 5.82 9.55
C GLY A 329 17.37 5.50 8.43
N PHE A 330 18.55 4.95 8.72
CA PHE A 330 19.59 4.68 7.72
C PHE A 330 20.56 3.60 8.19
N LYS A 331 21.30 3.02 7.22
CA LYS A 331 22.36 2.05 7.49
C LYS A 331 23.70 2.77 7.69
N LEU A 332 24.43 2.43 8.75
CA LEU A 332 25.78 2.96 8.96
C LEU A 332 26.69 2.57 7.79
N PRO A 333 27.47 3.53 7.22
CA PRO A 333 28.46 3.24 6.21
C PRO A 333 29.55 2.28 6.71
N GLY A 334 30.23 1.58 5.80
CA GLY A 334 31.34 0.67 6.17
C GLY A 334 32.63 1.38 6.58
N GLU A 335 32.77 2.67 6.33
CA GLU A 335 34.00 3.44 6.55
C GLU A 335 34.04 4.06 7.95
N ALA A 336 35.09 3.77 8.75
CA ALA A 336 35.24 4.26 10.12
C ALA A 336 35.13 5.80 10.24
N GLN A 337 35.67 6.55 9.27
CA GLN A 337 35.61 8.01 9.27
C GLN A 337 34.18 8.55 9.09
N LYS A 338 33.36 7.87 8.27
CA LYS A 338 31.95 8.22 8.09
C LYS A 338 31.15 7.90 9.35
N ILE A 339 31.40 6.74 9.96
CA ILE A 339 30.77 6.35 11.23
C ILE A 339 31.11 7.38 12.32
N SER A 340 32.40 7.75 12.45
CA SER A 340 32.87 8.74 13.43
C SER A 340 32.11 10.05 13.30
N ARG A 341 32.01 10.60 12.08
CA ARG A 341 31.30 11.85 11.81
C ARG A 341 29.82 11.79 12.18
N ILE A 342 29.16 10.70 11.81
CA ILE A 342 27.73 10.50 12.15
C ILE A 342 27.52 10.46 13.65
N LEU A 343 28.38 9.72 14.38
CA LEU A 343 28.27 9.60 15.82
C LEU A 343 28.68 10.87 16.57
N GLU A 344 29.61 11.66 16.04
CA GLU A 344 29.97 12.96 16.60
C GLU A 344 28.78 13.93 16.58
N VAL A 345 28.10 14.04 15.42
CA VAL A 345 26.91 14.89 15.30
C VAL A 345 25.77 14.38 16.20
N TYR A 346 25.56 13.07 16.23
CA TYR A 346 24.58 12.46 17.14
C TYR A 346 24.88 12.80 18.61
N ALA A 347 26.13 12.63 19.05
CA ALA A 347 26.55 12.85 20.42
C ALA A 347 26.36 14.31 20.87
N VAL A 348 26.70 15.27 20.00
CA VAL A 348 26.47 16.70 20.24
C VAL A 348 24.98 16.97 20.43
N ARG A 349 24.13 16.43 19.56
CA ARG A 349 22.67 16.62 19.65
C ARG A 349 22.07 15.96 20.87
N TYR A 350 22.53 14.72 21.21
CA TYR A 350 22.09 13.99 22.39
C TYR A 350 22.45 14.72 23.69
N TYR A 351 23.72 15.16 23.82
CA TYR A 351 24.19 15.91 24.96
C TYR A 351 23.44 17.23 25.14
N GLY A 352 23.19 17.96 24.05
CA GLY A 352 22.40 19.19 24.10
C GLY A 352 20.97 18.99 24.62
N ALA A 353 20.34 17.83 24.33
CA ALA A 353 19.03 17.47 24.86
C ALA A 353 19.08 16.91 26.28
N ASN A 354 20.20 16.29 26.71
CA ASN A 354 20.35 15.61 28.02
C ASN A 354 21.67 15.98 28.71
N PRO A 355 21.89 17.25 29.09
CA PRO A 355 23.18 17.70 29.64
C PRO A 355 23.57 17.05 30.97
N ASN A 356 22.60 16.45 31.66
CA ASN A 356 22.83 15.77 32.94
C ASN A 356 23.12 14.26 32.79
N SER A 357 23.07 13.71 31.61
CA SER A 357 23.22 12.26 31.36
C SER A 357 24.68 11.81 31.27
N CYS A 358 25.60 12.71 30.88
CA CYS A 358 27.03 12.48 30.72
C CYS A 358 27.81 13.79 30.95
N ALA A 359 29.12 13.68 31.05
CA ALA A 359 29.99 14.84 31.35
C ALA A 359 30.04 15.86 30.22
N ASP A 360 30.11 15.37 28.96
CA ASP A 360 30.24 16.16 27.75
C ASP A 360 29.81 15.36 26.52
N ALA A 361 29.81 16.00 25.35
CA ALA A 361 29.47 15.36 24.07
C ALA A 361 30.49 14.27 23.67
N ASP A 362 31.77 14.44 24.02
CA ASP A 362 32.81 13.46 23.75
C ASP A 362 32.57 12.16 24.51
N SER A 363 32.12 12.26 25.76
CA SER A 363 31.70 11.11 26.59
C SER A 363 30.53 10.35 25.95
N ALA A 364 29.52 11.08 25.43
CA ALA A 364 28.39 10.49 24.71
C ALA A 364 28.87 9.83 23.40
N TYR A 365 29.79 10.44 22.67
CA TYR A 365 30.39 9.88 21.46
C TYR A 365 31.11 8.56 21.73
N VAL A 366 32.03 8.53 22.70
CA VAL A 366 32.81 7.34 23.04
C VAL A 366 31.91 6.19 23.47
N LEU A 367 30.88 6.47 24.29
CA LEU A 367 29.95 5.43 24.74
C LEU A 367 29.09 4.94 23.56
N SER A 368 28.64 5.83 22.66
CA SER A 368 27.89 5.45 21.45
C SER A 368 28.70 4.51 20.54
N TYR A 369 29.97 4.82 20.36
CA TYR A 369 30.88 3.97 19.59
C TYR A 369 31.08 2.60 20.27
N SER A 370 31.23 2.59 21.60
CA SER A 370 31.34 1.37 22.40
C SER A 370 30.07 0.50 22.31
N ILE A 371 28.87 1.12 22.24
CA ILE A 371 27.58 0.43 22.03
C ILE A 371 27.54 -0.24 20.66
N ILE A 372 27.97 0.44 19.60
CA ILE A 372 28.00 -0.15 18.25
C ILE A 372 28.98 -1.33 18.17
N MET A 373 30.13 -1.21 18.83
CA MET A 373 31.07 -2.33 18.94
C MET A 373 30.49 -3.51 19.71
N LEU A 374 29.81 -3.25 20.84
CA LEU A 374 29.11 -4.28 21.62
C LEU A 374 28.02 -4.96 20.79
N ASN A 375 27.21 -4.18 20.06
CA ASN A 375 26.18 -4.71 19.18
C ASN A 375 26.76 -5.64 18.10
N THR A 376 27.83 -5.20 17.44
CA THR A 376 28.51 -6.02 16.42
C THR A 376 29.07 -7.29 17.04
N ASP A 377 29.71 -7.20 18.20
CA ASP A 377 30.24 -8.37 18.91
C ASP A 377 29.12 -9.33 19.31
N ALA A 378 28.07 -8.83 19.95
CA ALA A 378 26.97 -9.65 20.47
C ALA A 378 26.23 -10.43 19.37
N HIS A 379 25.99 -9.81 18.20
CA HIS A 379 25.11 -10.35 17.17
C HIS A 379 25.84 -10.92 15.95
N ASN A 380 27.13 -10.64 15.72
CA ASN A 380 27.88 -11.23 14.62
C ASN A 380 28.18 -12.71 14.90
N LYS A 381 27.63 -13.61 14.09
CA LYS A 381 27.79 -15.07 14.20
C LYS A 381 29.25 -15.54 14.05
N GLN A 382 30.12 -14.74 13.42
CA GLN A 382 31.53 -15.08 13.22
C GLN A 382 32.38 -14.88 14.48
N VAL A 383 31.91 -14.06 15.42
CA VAL A 383 32.59 -13.80 16.71
C VAL A 383 32.30 -14.95 17.66
N LYS A 384 33.28 -15.83 17.86
CA LYS A 384 33.15 -17.03 18.72
C LYS A 384 33.16 -16.68 20.22
N LYS A 385 33.94 -15.69 20.63
CA LYS A 385 34.07 -15.27 22.04
C LYS A 385 33.42 -13.89 22.21
N LYS A 386 32.22 -13.87 22.74
CA LYS A 386 31.44 -12.65 22.97
C LYS A 386 32.01 -11.83 24.11
N MET A 387 31.85 -10.51 24.03
CA MET A 387 32.22 -9.57 25.12
C MET A 387 31.37 -9.84 26.35
N THR A 388 32.00 -9.94 27.52
CA THR A 388 31.29 -10.06 28.79
C THR A 388 30.95 -8.68 29.34
N LEU A 389 29.98 -8.61 30.26
CA LEU A 389 29.59 -7.37 30.98
C LEU A 389 30.80 -6.71 31.66
N GLU A 390 31.66 -7.53 32.31
CA GLU A 390 32.85 -6.98 32.99
C GLU A 390 33.86 -6.37 31.99
N GLN A 391 33.98 -6.97 30.80
CA GLN A 391 34.83 -6.40 29.75
C GLN A 391 34.25 -5.10 29.23
N PHE A 392 32.93 -5.03 29.00
CA PHE A 392 32.25 -3.80 28.59
C PHE A 392 32.40 -2.69 29.58
N ILE A 393 32.19 -2.95 30.89
CA ILE A 393 32.43 -1.98 31.97
C ILE A 393 33.89 -1.51 32.00
N ARG A 394 34.84 -2.45 31.89
CA ARG A 394 36.26 -2.12 31.93
C ARG A 394 36.70 -1.25 30.72
N ASN A 395 36.15 -1.53 29.54
CA ASN A 395 36.45 -0.77 28.30
C ASN A 395 35.93 0.66 28.36
N ASN A 396 34.90 0.93 29.17
CA ASN A 396 34.30 2.25 29.34
C ASN A 396 34.79 3.00 30.64
N ARG A 397 35.84 2.51 31.29
CA ARG A 397 36.42 3.21 32.43
C ARG A 397 37.02 4.54 32.04
N GLY A 398 36.76 5.58 32.84
CA GLY A 398 37.31 6.93 32.66
C GLY A 398 36.80 7.65 31.41
N THR A 399 35.82 7.12 30.70
CA THR A 399 35.32 7.71 29.45
C THR A 399 34.20 8.74 29.65
N ASN A 400 33.82 9.03 30.88
CA ASN A 400 32.82 10.05 31.23
C ASN A 400 33.51 11.28 31.83
N GLY A 401 34.18 12.09 31.01
CA GLY A 401 34.91 13.26 31.44
C GLY A 401 36.03 12.90 32.45
N GLY A 402 36.73 11.79 32.24
CA GLY A 402 37.74 11.26 33.14
C GLY A 402 37.21 10.48 34.35
N LYS A 403 35.87 10.36 34.47
CA LYS A 403 35.21 9.57 35.52
C LYS A 403 34.63 8.27 34.93
N ASP A 404 34.29 7.34 35.79
CA ASP A 404 33.57 6.14 35.39
C ASP A 404 32.09 6.43 35.20
N TRP A 405 31.45 5.73 34.27
CA TRP A 405 30.00 5.70 34.10
C TRP A 405 29.34 5.00 35.32
N PRO A 406 28.12 5.39 35.70
CA PRO A 406 27.35 4.63 36.70
C PRO A 406 27.24 3.17 36.23
N LYS A 407 27.54 2.23 37.11
CA LYS A 407 27.54 0.80 36.80
C LYS A 407 26.16 0.33 36.32
N GLU A 408 25.11 0.85 36.95
CA GLU A 408 23.72 0.54 36.63
C GLU A 408 23.38 0.94 35.17
N THR A 409 23.90 2.07 34.69
CA THR A 409 23.72 2.54 33.31
C THR A 409 24.39 1.59 32.31
N LEU A 410 25.64 1.18 32.56
CA LEU A 410 26.36 0.25 31.68
C LEU A 410 25.74 -1.15 31.66
N VAL A 411 25.23 -1.62 32.83
CA VAL A 411 24.50 -2.89 32.91
C VAL A 411 23.21 -2.82 32.08
N ALA A 412 22.41 -1.77 32.23
CA ALA A 412 21.16 -1.59 31.49
C ALA A 412 21.40 -1.51 29.96
N ILE A 413 22.45 -0.80 29.56
CA ILE A 413 22.85 -0.71 28.14
C ILE A 413 23.28 -2.08 27.62
N PHE A 414 24.13 -2.81 28.35
CA PHE A 414 24.61 -4.13 27.98
C PHE A 414 23.44 -5.10 27.77
N ASP A 415 22.55 -5.19 28.73
CA ASP A 415 21.37 -6.08 28.67
C ASP A 415 20.43 -5.70 27.54
N SER A 416 20.21 -4.40 27.31
CA SER A 416 19.41 -3.87 26.20
C SER A 416 19.99 -4.30 24.85
N ILE A 417 21.31 -4.16 24.64
CA ILE A 417 21.96 -4.48 23.36
C ILE A 417 22.07 -5.98 23.13
N VAL A 418 22.38 -6.77 24.16
CA VAL A 418 22.49 -8.24 24.01
C VAL A 418 21.12 -8.87 23.76
N THR A 419 20.06 -8.30 24.33
CA THR A 419 18.69 -8.83 24.17
C THR A 419 18.08 -8.43 22.83
N ASP A 420 18.31 -7.20 22.38
CA ASP A 420 17.73 -6.65 21.16
C ASP A 420 18.79 -5.96 20.30
N GLU A 421 19.03 -6.52 19.12
CA GLU A 421 20.03 -6.04 18.16
C GLU A 421 19.69 -4.65 17.62
N ILE A 422 20.67 -3.73 17.60
CA ILE A 422 20.59 -2.55 16.72
C ILE A 422 20.84 -3.02 15.31
N ARG A 423 19.82 -3.00 14.47
CA ARG A 423 19.95 -3.45 13.08
C ARG A 423 20.73 -2.43 12.27
N LEU A 424 21.96 -2.80 11.93
CA LEU A 424 22.85 -2.01 11.08
C LEU A 424 22.77 -2.42 9.61
N THR A 425 22.02 -3.48 9.28
CA THR A 425 21.88 -4.06 7.93
C THR A 425 20.42 -4.37 7.63
N ASP A 426 19.98 -4.07 6.41
CA ASP A 426 18.65 -4.43 5.91
C ASP A 426 18.56 -5.90 5.46
N ASP A 427 18.95 -6.83 6.30
CA ASP A 427 18.77 -8.26 6.02
C ASP A 427 17.35 -8.68 6.36
N ALA A 428 16.54 -8.83 5.31
CA ALA A 428 15.22 -9.48 5.25
C ALA A 428 14.03 -8.69 5.84
N ALA A 429 12.85 -9.08 5.33
CA ALA A 429 11.49 -8.68 5.69
C ALA A 429 11.33 -8.09 7.10
N PRO A 430 10.49 -7.08 7.27
CA PRO A 430 10.27 -6.42 8.55
C PRO A 430 9.92 -7.47 9.61
N LYS A 431 10.86 -7.79 10.48
CA LYS A 431 10.63 -8.68 11.62
C LYS A 431 10.12 -7.82 12.77
N LEU A 432 9.05 -8.26 13.40
CA LEU A 432 8.57 -7.66 14.63
C LEU A 432 9.68 -7.82 15.69
N SER A 433 10.41 -6.74 15.95
CA SER A 433 11.31 -6.68 17.10
C SER A 433 10.52 -6.33 18.36
N ASN A 434 11.04 -6.67 19.52
CA ASN A 434 10.41 -6.26 20.79
C ASN A 434 10.34 -4.73 20.91
N SER A 435 11.33 -3.98 20.37
CA SER A 435 11.30 -2.52 20.34
C SER A 435 10.17 -2.00 19.47
N ALA A 436 10.00 -2.50 18.25
CA ALA A 436 8.90 -2.11 17.37
C ALA A 436 7.52 -2.37 18.03
N TRP A 437 7.39 -3.47 18.75
CA TRP A 437 6.18 -3.74 19.52
C TRP A 437 5.96 -2.74 20.66
N HIS A 438 7.00 -2.39 21.39
CA HIS A 438 6.92 -1.37 22.45
C HIS A 438 6.58 0.01 21.88
N ASP A 439 7.10 0.37 20.71
CA ASP A 439 6.78 1.63 20.05
C ASP A 439 5.31 1.68 19.62
N VAL A 440 4.77 0.57 19.09
CA VAL A 440 3.34 0.44 18.81
C VAL A 440 2.50 0.59 20.08
N MET A 441 2.89 -0.08 21.16
CA MET A 441 2.15 0.02 22.42
C MET A 441 2.15 1.46 22.96
N ARG A 442 3.30 2.15 22.90
CA ARG A 442 3.40 3.55 23.28
C ARG A 442 2.54 4.47 22.40
N ALA A 443 2.57 4.29 21.09
CA ALA A 443 1.75 5.06 20.15
C ALA A 443 0.25 4.82 20.41
N CYS A 444 -0.15 3.59 20.77
CA CYS A 444 -1.52 3.29 21.18
C CYS A 444 -1.91 4.03 22.48
N GLU A 445 -1.00 4.10 23.48
CA GLU A 445 -1.24 4.83 24.74
C GLU A 445 -1.44 6.34 24.51
N VAL A 446 -0.76 6.93 23.53
CA VAL A 446 -0.88 8.35 23.18
C VAL A 446 -2.09 8.61 22.25
N GLY A 447 -2.77 7.54 21.78
CA GLY A 447 -3.95 7.66 20.93
C GLY A 447 -3.68 7.70 19.42
N GLU A 448 -2.44 7.58 18.98
CA GLU A 448 -2.07 7.55 17.54
C GLU A 448 -2.51 6.25 16.85
N GLY A 449 -2.88 5.23 17.62
CA GLY A 449 -3.27 3.90 17.13
C GLY A 449 -4.73 3.76 16.72
N LYS A 450 -5.52 4.83 16.73
CA LYS A 450 -6.96 4.78 16.48
C LYS A 450 -7.30 5.12 15.04
N PHE A 451 -8.30 4.42 14.51
CA PHE A 451 -8.97 4.88 13.29
C PHE A 451 -9.95 6.00 13.66
N ASP A 452 -10.08 6.95 12.78
CA ASP A 452 -11.17 7.93 12.84
C ASP A 452 -12.53 7.24 12.79
N ALA A 453 -13.60 7.97 13.17
CA ALA A 453 -14.94 7.52 12.92
C ALA A 453 -15.09 7.10 11.44
N PRO A 454 -15.81 6.00 11.15
CA PRO A 454 -16.01 5.61 9.76
C PRO A 454 -16.63 6.76 8.98
N PRO A 455 -16.18 6.98 7.74
CA PRO A 455 -16.79 8.00 6.89
C PRO A 455 -18.28 7.67 6.72
N ASP A 456 -19.11 8.69 6.66
CA ASP A 456 -20.51 8.50 6.31
C ASP A 456 -20.64 8.02 4.85
N GLU A 457 -21.88 7.69 4.44
CA GLU A 457 -22.12 7.14 3.10
C GLU A 457 -21.74 8.13 2.00
N PHE A 458 -21.95 9.42 2.23
CA PHE A 458 -21.59 10.47 1.28
C PHE A 458 -20.07 10.63 1.14
N GLU A 459 -19.34 10.65 2.27
CA GLU A 459 -17.87 10.67 2.25
C GLU A 459 -17.29 9.41 1.59
N SER A 460 -17.85 8.22 1.89
CA SER A 460 -17.39 6.97 1.30
C SER A 460 -17.44 7.01 -0.22
N ARG A 461 -18.49 7.57 -0.80
CA ARG A 461 -18.65 7.73 -2.25
C ARG A 461 -17.58 8.61 -2.88
N GLN A 462 -17.08 9.62 -2.16
CA GLN A 462 -15.99 10.47 -2.65
C GLN A 462 -14.68 9.70 -2.84
N TYR A 463 -14.46 8.62 -2.05
CA TYR A 463 -13.27 7.78 -2.16
C TYR A 463 -13.44 6.62 -3.16
N ASP A 464 -14.67 6.26 -3.50
CA ASP A 464 -14.96 5.12 -4.36
C ASP A 464 -14.33 5.25 -5.75
N ALA A 465 -14.40 6.42 -6.35
CA ALA A 465 -13.75 6.69 -7.64
C ALA A 465 -12.23 6.54 -7.56
N ASP A 466 -11.63 7.03 -6.47
CA ASP A 466 -10.19 6.96 -6.26
C ASP A 466 -9.71 5.52 -6.01
N VAL A 467 -10.42 4.79 -5.14
CA VAL A 467 -10.17 3.37 -4.86
C VAL A 467 -10.35 2.56 -6.15
N PHE A 468 -11.44 2.80 -6.89
CA PHE A 468 -11.71 2.11 -8.15
C PHE A 468 -10.63 2.38 -9.19
N SER A 469 -10.13 3.61 -9.28
CA SER A 469 -9.03 3.97 -10.20
C SER A 469 -7.77 3.15 -10.00
N LEU A 470 -7.54 2.64 -8.78
CA LEU A 470 -6.39 1.79 -8.44
C LEU A 470 -6.59 0.32 -8.76
N VAL A 471 -7.84 -0.14 -8.67
CA VAL A 471 -8.12 -1.58 -8.68
C VAL A 471 -8.67 -2.08 -10.02
N TRP A 472 -9.28 -1.21 -10.85
CA TRP A 472 -9.94 -1.66 -12.07
C TRP A 472 -8.98 -2.31 -13.08
N ALA A 473 -7.84 -1.68 -13.38
CA ALA A 473 -6.91 -2.20 -14.39
C ALA A 473 -6.27 -3.54 -13.97
N PRO A 474 -5.72 -3.69 -12.75
CA PRO A 474 -5.23 -4.98 -12.30
C PRO A 474 -6.33 -6.04 -12.22
N THR A 475 -7.58 -5.67 -11.87
CA THR A 475 -8.71 -6.60 -11.85
C THR A 475 -9.08 -7.05 -13.26
N ALA A 476 -9.26 -6.11 -14.19
CA ALA A 476 -9.58 -6.43 -15.57
C ALA A 476 -8.52 -7.34 -16.23
N ALA A 477 -7.24 -7.05 -16.02
CA ALA A 477 -6.14 -7.86 -16.52
C ALA A 477 -6.14 -9.28 -15.91
N ALA A 478 -6.34 -9.39 -14.58
CA ALA A 478 -6.39 -10.66 -13.89
C ALA A 478 -7.60 -11.53 -14.34
N VAL A 479 -8.78 -10.92 -14.41
CA VAL A 479 -10.00 -11.57 -14.89
C VAL A 479 -9.85 -12.03 -16.35
N ALA A 480 -9.22 -11.22 -17.21
CA ALA A 480 -8.95 -11.58 -18.62
C ALA A 480 -8.09 -12.85 -18.72
N VAL A 481 -7.04 -12.96 -17.91
CA VAL A 481 -6.18 -14.16 -17.89
C VAL A 481 -6.90 -15.40 -17.36
N ILE A 482 -7.72 -15.23 -16.32
CA ILE A 482 -8.55 -16.34 -15.80
C ILE A 482 -9.55 -16.77 -16.87
N PHE A 483 -10.28 -15.85 -17.49
CA PHE A 483 -11.24 -16.15 -18.56
C PHE A 483 -10.59 -16.88 -19.73
N GLU A 484 -9.41 -16.44 -20.18
CA GLU A 484 -8.69 -17.09 -21.29
C GLU A 484 -8.30 -18.53 -20.96
N ARG A 485 -7.90 -18.81 -19.71
CA ARG A 485 -7.37 -20.12 -19.30
C ARG A 485 -8.38 -21.04 -18.63
N ALA A 486 -9.52 -20.52 -18.17
CA ALA A 486 -10.54 -21.32 -17.52
C ALA A 486 -11.11 -22.39 -18.48
N THR A 487 -11.38 -23.57 -17.94
CA THR A 487 -12.08 -24.67 -18.62
C THR A 487 -13.41 -24.98 -17.94
N ASP A 488 -13.62 -24.44 -16.75
CA ASP A 488 -14.79 -24.61 -15.92
C ASP A 488 -15.82 -23.53 -16.23
N GLU A 489 -17.08 -23.93 -16.42
CA GLU A 489 -18.18 -23.03 -16.79
C GLU A 489 -18.48 -22.02 -15.67
N ASP A 490 -18.42 -22.42 -14.40
CA ASP A 490 -18.66 -21.55 -13.23
C ASP A 490 -17.60 -20.44 -13.16
N VAL A 491 -16.34 -20.76 -13.47
CA VAL A 491 -15.24 -19.78 -13.51
C VAL A 491 -15.39 -18.81 -14.68
N LEU A 492 -15.88 -19.27 -15.83
CA LEU A 492 -16.17 -18.43 -16.97
C LEU A 492 -17.32 -17.45 -16.67
N GLU A 493 -18.40 -17.94 -16.06
CA GLU A 493 -19.54 -17.12 -15.67
C GLU A 493 -19.14 -16.05 -14.64
N SER A 494 -18.42 -16.43 -13.60
CA SER A 494 -17.88 -15.49 -12.59
C SER A 494 -16.97 -14.42 -13.22
N SER A 495 -16.20 -14.79 -14.26
CA SER A 495 -15.33 -13.85 -14.96
C SER A 495 -16.15 -12.84 -15.79
N VAL A 496 -17.23 -13.29 -16.43
CA VAL A 496 -18.16 -12.42 -17.16
C VAL A 496 -18.86 -11.45 -16.21
N GLU A 497 -19.37 -11.94 -15.07
CA GLU A 497 -19.97 -11.10 -14.04
C GLU A 497 -19.00 -10.03 -13.53
N ALA A 498 -17.72 -10.41 -13.38
CA ALA A 498 -16.67 -9.49 -12.98
C ALA A 498 -16.47 -8.36 -13.99
N PHE A 499 -16.39 -8.66 -15.29
CA PHE A 499 -16.29 -7.64 -16.34
C PHE A 499 -17.48 -6.70 -16.35
N VAL A 500 -18.70 -7.23 -16.21
CA VAL A 500 -19.93 -6.43 -16.16
C VAL A 500 -19.96 -5.55 -14.91
N ALA A 501 -19.52 -6.06 -13.75
CA ALA A 501 -19.45 -5.30 -12.51
C ALA A 501 -18.46 -4.13 -12.61
N VAL A 502 -17.27 -4.38 -13.17
CA VAL A 502 -16.25 -3.34 -13.39
C VAL A 502 -16.78 -2.28 -14.38
N ALA A 503 -17.44 -2.68 -15.46
CA ALA A 503 -18.01 -1.76 -16.45
C ALA A 503 -19.10 -0.87 -15.83
N ARG A 504 -19.97 -1.44 -15.00
CA ARG A 504 -21.02 -0.70 -14.30
C ARG A 504 -20.47 0.37 -13.36
N ILE A 505 -19.42 0.05 -12.59
CA ILE A 505 -18.80 1.02 -11.69
C ILE A 505 -18.07 2.10 -12.50
N ALA A 506 -17.37 1.71 -13.58
CA ALA A 506 -16.72 2.66 -14.48
C ALA A 506 -17.72 3.66 -15.08
N SER A 507 -18.87 3.19 -15.52
CA SER A 507 -19.95 4.03 -16.05
C SER A 507 -20.49 4.98 -14.98
N ASN A 508 -20.74 4.50 -13.75
CA ASN A 508 -21.23 5.34 -12.65
C ASN A 508 -20.25 6.50 -12.31
N HIS A 509 -18.97 6.27 -12.50
CA HIS A 509 -17.91 7.28 -12.31
C HIS A 509 -17.50 7.99 -13.61
N ARG A 510 -18.27 7.84 -14.70
CA ARG A 510 -18.00 8.45 -16.03
C ARG A 510 -16.60 8.15 -16.60
N MET A 511 -16.03 7.01 -16.24
CA MET A 511 -14.72 6.56 -16.72
C MET A 511 -14.86 5.86 -18.08
N THR A 512 -15.17 6.64 -19.12
CA THR A 512 -15.48 6.13 -20.47
C THR A 512 -14.35 5.31 -21.09
N ASP A 513 -13.09 5.69 -20.87
CA ASP A 513 -11.92 4.93 -21.35
C ASP A 513 -11.86 3.52 -20.76
N VAL A 514 -12.36 3.31 -19.53
CA VAL A 514 -12.41 2.00 -18.88
C VAL A 514 -13.49 1.14 -19.52
N VAL A 515 -14.67 1.70 -19.78
CA VAL A 515 -15.78 1.00 -20.45
C VAL A 515 -15.35 0.57 -21.85
N ASP A 516 -14.73 1.49 -22.61
CA ASP A 516 -14.15 1.20 -23.93
C ASP A 516 -13.13 0.07 -23.89
N HIS A 517 -12.21 0.08 -22.91
CA HIS A 517 -11.19 -0.95 -22.74
C HIS A 517 -11.80 -2.33 -22.46
N LEU A 518 -12.82 -2.40 -21.61
CA LEU A 518 -13.49 -3.66 -21.27
C LEU A 518 -14.24 -4.24 -22.45
N VAL A 519 -14.99 -3.42 -23.19
CA VAL A 519 -15.69 -3.87 -24.40
C VAL A 519 -14.70 -4.35 -25.44
N ALA A 520 -13.63 -3.60 -25.70
CA ALA A 520 -12.56 -4.00 -26.63
C ALA A 520 -11.92 -5.33 -26.21
N THR A 521 -11.68 -5.55 -24.92
CA THR A 521 -11.12 -6.81 -24.39
C THR A 521 -12.07 -7.99 -24.66
N MET A 522 -13.36 -7.83 -24.39
CA MET A 522 -14.36 -8.88 -24.67
C MET A 522 -14.50 -9.16 -26.16
N CYS A 523 -14.50 -8.13 -27.01
CA CYS A 523 -14.50 -8.28 -28.48
C CYS A 523 -13.24 -9.00 -28.99
N ALA A 524 -12.08 -8.77 -28.37
CA ALA A 524 -10.86 -9.50 -28.72
C ALA A 524 -10.96 -11.00 -28.41
N PHE A 525 -11.63 -11.40 -27.31
CA PHE A 525 -11.90 -12.82 -27.02
C PHE A 525 -12.85 -13.44 -28.05
N VAL A 526 -13.88 -12.70 -28.47
CA VAL A 526 -14.82 -13.16 -29.54
C VAL A 526 -14.07 -13.38 -30.85
N THR A 527 -13.23 -12.43 -31.25
CA THR A 527 -12.48 -12.49 -32.50
C THR A 527 -11.48 -13.65 -32.51
N LYS A 528 -10.72 -13.79 -31.39
CA LYS A 528 -9.73 -14.87 -31.22
C LYS A 528 -10.38 -16.25 -31.24
N GLY A 529 -11.51 -16.42 -30.57
CA GLY A 529 -12.25 -17.67 -30.52
C GLY A 529 -12.83 -18.03 -31.91
N ALA A 530 -13.41 -17.06 -32.60
CA ALA A 530 -13.94 -17.26 -33.97
C ALA A 530 -12.84 -17.63 -34.97
N GLN A 531 -11.67 -17.01 -34.90
CA GLN A 531 -10.52 -17.35 -35.75
C GLN A 531 -10.01 -18.78 -35.48
N SER A 532 -9.83 -19.14 -34.22
CA SER A 532 -9.35 -20.46 -33.79
C SER A 532 -10.30 -21.56 -34.26
N ALA A 533 -11.61 -21.35 -34.15
CA ALA A 533 -12.61 -22.34 -34.59
C ALA A 533 -12.68 -22.49 -36.12
N VAL A 534 -12.45 -21.44 -36.88
CA VAL A 534 -12.36 -21.50 -38.34
C VAL A 534 -11.12 -22.28 -38.80
N GLU A 535 -9.98 -22.07 -38.17
CA GLU A 535 -8.73 -22.78 -38.48
C GLU A 535 -8.83 -24.30 -38.19
N ILE A 536 -9.51 -24.70 -37.11
CA ILE A 536 -9.59 -26.10 -36.68
C ILE A 536 -10.66 -26.88 -37.49
N ASN A 537 -11.83 -26.29 -37.77
CA ASN A 537 -13.01 -27.05 -38.24
C ASN A 537 -13.54 -26.66 -39.61
N LEU A 538 -12.95 -25.71 -40.34
CA LEU A 538 -13.48 -25.18 -41.60
C LEU A 538 -14.95 -24.70 -41.51
N LEU A 539 -15.45 -24.42 -40.31
CA LEU A 539 -16.81 -23.96 -40.05
C LEU A 539 -16.98 -22.48 -40.40
N ARG A 540 -18.19 -22.11 -40.78
CA ARG A 540 -18.51 -20.69 -40.98
C ARG A 540 -18.35 -19.95 -39.63
N PRO A 541 -17.81 -18.72 -39.61
CA PRO A 541 -17.54 -17.98 -38.37
C PRO A 541 -18.75 -17.89 -37.43
N GLY A 542 -19.97 -17.77 -37.95
CA GLY A 542 -21.19 -17.70 -37.15
C GLY A 542 -21.55 -18.99 -36.43
N VAL A 543 -21.21 -20.15 -37.00
CA VAL A 543 -21.42 -21.47 -36.35
C VAL A 543 -20.37 -21.67 -35.27
N ALA A 544 -19.13 -21.34 -35.58
CA ALA A 544 -18.03 -21.40 -34.60
C ALA A 544 -18.29 -20.55 -33.36
N LEU A 545 -18.85 -19.35 -33.54
CA LEU A 545 -19.23 -18.45 -32.45
C LEU A 545 -20.33 -19.04 -31.56
N GLY A 546 -21.23 -19.86 -32.09
CA GLY A 546 -22.30 -20.52 -31.33
C GLY A 546 -21.86 -21.76 -30.55
N GLU A 547 -20.83 -22.46 -31.03
CA GLU A 547 -20.36 -23.72 -30.42
C GLU A 547 -19.35 -23.52 -29.28
N ASP A 548 -18.46 -22.52 -29.37
CA ASP A 548 -17.50 -22.23 -28.30
C ASP A 548 -18.14 -21.43 -27.18
N ILE A 549 -18.17 -22.02 -25.99
CA ILE A 549 -18.78 -21.42 -24.80
C ILE A 549 -18.11 -20.10 -24.39
N LYS A 550 -16.78 -20.01 -24.52
CA LYS A 550 -16.03 -18.80 -24.18
C LYS A 550 -16.37 -17.66 -25.12
N THR A 551 -16.33 -17.91 -26.39
CA THR A 551 -16.66 -16.94 -27.45
C THR A 551 -18.08 -16.43 -27.31
N ARG A 552 -19.03 -17.34 -27.03
CA ARG A 552 -20.44 -17.00 -26.79
C ARG A 552 -20.61 -16.17 -25.50
N SER A 553 -19.94 -16.53 -24.41
CA SER A 553 -20.00 -15.79 -23.14
C SER A 553 -19.37 -14.41 -23.25
N ALA A 554 -18.23 -14.28 -23.92
CA ALA A 554 -17.60 -12.99 -24.20
C ALA A 554 -18.50 -12.07 -25.06
N ALA A 555 -19.14 -12.62 -26.12
CA ALA A 555 -20.07 -11.87 -26.96
C ALA A 555 -21.29 -11.38 -26.15
N LYS A 556 -21.90 -12.25 -25.32
CA LYS A 556 -23.01 -11.88 -24.45
C LYS A 556 -22.61 -10.76 -23.49
N ALA A 557 -21.42 -10.83 -22.89
CA ALA A 557 -20.91 -9.80 -21.99
C ALA A 557 -20.68 -8.47 -22.70
N ALA A 558 -20.06 -8.48 -23.89
CA ALA A 558 -19.84 -7.27 -24.68
C ALA A 558 -21.16 -6.57 -25.03
N PHE A 559 -22.16 -7.33 -25.50
CA PHE A 559 -23.48 -6.79 -25.79
C PHE A 559 -24.23 -6.33 -24.54
N ALA A 560 -24.11 -7.03 -23.41
CA ALA A 560 -24.74 -6.61 -22.16
C ALA A 560 -24.16 -5.26 -21.68
N VAL A 561 -22.86 -5.08 -21.73
CA VAL A 561 -22.19 -3.82 -21.35
C VAL A 561 -22.57 -2.71 -22.34
N ALA A 562 -22.54 -2.97 -23.65
CA ALA A 562 -22.90 -1.98 -24.67
C ALA A 562 -24.38 -1.55 -24.56
N ASN A 563 -25.28 -2.48 -24.22
CA ASN A 563 -26.70 -2.18 -24.05
C ASN A 563 -26.99 -1.39 -22.75
N ALA A 564 -26.24 -1.70 -21.67
CA ALA A 564 -26.46 -1.04 -20.37
C ALA A 564 -25.76 0.32 -20.27
N HIS A 565 -24.62 0.50 -20.94
CA HIS A 565 -23.70 1.63 -20.79
C HIS A 565 -23.27 2.22 -22.15
N GLY A 566 -24.13 2.15 -23.16
CA GLY A 566 -23.84 2.61 -24.53
C GLY A 566 -23.54 4.10 -24.61
N ASP A 567 -24.11 4.91 -23.70
CA ASP A 567 -23.86 6.35 -23.65
C ASP A 567 -22.44 6.69 -23.18
N ASP A 568 -21.76 5.77 -22.48
CA ASP A 568 -20.39 5.92 -22.02
C ASP A 568 -19.36 5.34 -23.00
N LEU A 569 -19.80 4.58 -24.02
CA LEU A 569 -18.93 4.07 -25.06
C LEU A 569 -18.55 5.19 -26.04
N ARG A 570 -17.27 5.35 -26.30
CA ARG A 570 -16.74 6.33 -27.28
C ARG A 570 -16.03 5.62 -28.41
N ARG A 571 -14.89 5.00 -28.13
CA ARG A 571 -14.05 4.27 -29.10
C ARG A 571 -14.42 2.79 -29.20
N GLY A 572 -15.08 2.25 -28.19
CA GLY A 572 -15.49 0.85 -28.14
C GLY A 572 -16.57 0.44 -29.17
N TRP A 573 -17.19 1.41 -29.87
CA TRP A 573 -18.11 1.18 -30.96
C TRP A 573 -17.42 0.84 -32.30
N CYS A 574 -16.13 1.11 -32.47
CA CYS A 574 -15.33 0.82 -33.65
C CYS A 574 -14.70 -0.57 -33.61
#